data_68261f44e2d76c5ed914925e81ddc388
#
_entry.id   68261f44e2d76c5ed914925e81ddc388
#
_cell.length_a   1.000
_cell.length_b   1.000
_cell.length_c   1.000
_cell.angle_alpha   90.00
_cell.angle_beta   90.00
_cell.angle_gamma   90.00
#
_symmetry.space_group_name_H-M   'P 1'
#
loop_
_entity.id
_entity.type
_entity.pdbx_description
1 polymer ?
#
loop_
_entity_poly.entity_id
_entity_poly.type
_entity_poly.pdbx_seq_one_letter_code
_entity_poly.pdbx_strand_id
1 'polypeptide(L)'
;RQFGESVYSVIDNFEDAFRNGYSVNTSAIYRVRLGKPGRTLTVDGFFNYFDSQNKQNSHTNDFGIYEDYPDLDPDPDENDLKKLIYQRMMNPSYRYRLNGRLTYTEPVSKYSQVSLGYRTSYNYQQSDKKTYRTGEDYDITGLLPDPLLSNAYKSSYTVHSLGPGFNYSKDRNTFAANVYYQRSSLSGEVIRTGSEEIKHAYNNVTYFMVGQFNLNRENTLRMFLRSYTDNPEVTQLQNVYDVSDAQYITRGNPDLRPSYSHNLSMHYVNSNAEKGRTFMLMFRAETTQDYITTSTRYR
;
A
#
# COMPACT_ATOMS: atom_id res chain seq x y z
N ARG A 1 30.73 32.96 -11.46
CA ARG A 1 31.45 31.68 -11.22
C ARG A 1 30.58 30.59 -11.80
N GLN A 2 30.94 30.10 -12.98
CA GLN A 2 30.41 28.89 -13.56
C GLN A 2 30.99 27.72 -12.71
N PHE A 3 30.13 26.96 -12.03
CA PHE A 3 30.50 25.66 -11.55
C PHE A 3 30.40 24.72 -12.74
N GLY A 4 31.54 24.18 -13.20
CA GLY A 4 31.57 23.15 -14.22
C GLY A 4 30.82 21.91 -13.68
N GLU A 5 29.87 21.39 -14.46
CA GLU A 5 29.27 20.07 -14.20
C GLU A 5 30.36 19.02 -14.44
N SER A 6 30.87 18.45 -13.36
CA SER A 6 31.73 17.25 -13.45
C SER A 6 30.81 16.04 -13.46
N VAL A 7 30.79 15.32 -14.56
CA VAL A 7 30.13 13.99 -14.65
C VAL A 7 31.08 12.98 -14.03
N TYR A 8 30.68 12.38 -12.88
CA TYR A 8 31.53 11.43 -12.15
C TYR A 8 31.36 9.98 -12.60
N SER A 9 30.18 9.62 -13.14
CA SER A 9 29.96 8.30 -13.74
C SER A 9 28.77 8.36 -14.72
N VAL A 10 28.81 7.48 -15.73
CA VAL A 10 27.67 7.21 -16.61
C VAL A 10 27.28 5.75 -16.40
N ILE A 11 26.06 5.51 -15.99
CA ILE A 11 25.50 4.17 -15.79
C ILE A 11 24.44 3.94 -16.86
N ASP A 12 24.63 2.91 -17.67
CA ASP A 12 23.64 2.45 -18.63
C ASP A 12 23.02 1.15 -18.11
N ASN A 13 21.69 1.17 -17.94
CA ASN A 13 20.93 0.07 -17.38
C ASN A 13 19.93 -0.46 -18.40
N PHE A 14 20.05 -1.72 -18.74
CA PHE A 14 19.08 -2.42 -19.58
C PHE A 14 18.31 -3.43 -18.74
N GLU A 15 16.97 -3.45 -18.89
CA GLU A 15 16.09 -4.38 -18.21
C GLU A 15 15.11 -5.00 -19.21
N ASP A 16 15.03 -6.33 -19.20
CA ASP A 16 14.01 -7.12 -19.87
C ASP A 16 13.23 -7.92 -18.83
N ALA A 17 11.94 -7.59 -18.66
CA ALA A 17 11.11 -8.17 -17.62
C ALA A 17 9.92 -8.91 -18.19
N PHE A 18 9.76 -10.15 -17.76
CA PHE A 18 8.59 -10.97 -18.04
C PHE A 18 7.80 -11.23 -16.76
N ARG A 19 6.54 -10.84 -16.77
CA ARG A 19 5.61 -11.09 -15.66
C ARG A 19 4.44 -11.95 -16.14
N ASN A 20 4.20 -13.05 -15.45
CA ASN A 20 3.04 -13.90 -15.60
C ASN A 20 2.33 -14.03 -14.27
N GLY A 21 1.00 -14.10 -14.29
CA GLY A 21 0.25 -14.25 -13.05
C GLY A 21 -1.26 -14.32 -13.30
N TYR A 22 -1.99 -14.68 -12.27
CA TYR A 22 -3.44 -14.70 -12.30
C TYR A 22 -4.02 -14.20 -10.97
N SER A 23 -5.27 -13.74 -11.02
CA SER A 23 -6.01 -13.36 -9.84
C SER A 23 -7.41 -13.97 -9.83
N VAL A 24 -7.85 -14.37 -8.64
CA VAL A 24 -9.20 -14.86 -8.40
C VAL A 24 -9.86 -13.94 -7.37
N ASN A 25 -11.05 -13.44 -7.71
CA ASN A 25 -11.85 -12.60 -6.83
C ASN A 25 -13.22 -13.23 -6.65
N THR A 26 -13.65 -13.37 -5.41
CA THR A 26 -14.97 -13.89 -5.07
C THR A 26 -15.57 -13.05 -3.96
N SER A 27 -16.84 -12.74 -4.07
CA SER A 27 -17.60 -12.06 -3.02
C SER A 27 -18.95 -12.73 -2.83
N ALA A 28 -19.42 -12.74 -1.59
CA ALA A 28 -20.74 -13.21 -1.22
C ALA A 28 -21.38 -12.26 -0.23
N ILE A 29 -22.67 -11.99 -0.39
CA ILE A 29 -23.46 -11.17 0.51
C ILE A 29 -24.71 -11.95 0.87
N TYR A 30 -24.92 -12.16 2.17
CA TYR A 30 -26.15 -12.72 2.70
C TYR A 30 -26.84 -11.71 3.60
N ARG A 31 -28.10 -11.43 3.33
CA ARG A 31 -28.91 -10.53 4.15
C ARG A 31 -30.23 -11.18 4.54
N VAL A 32 -30.52 -11.15 5.81
CA VAL A 32 -31.77 -11.69 6.35
C VAL A 32 -32.52 -10.62 7.15
N ARG A 33 -33.83 -10.57 7.00
CA ARG A 33 -34.74 -9.76 7.82
C ARG A 33 -35.07 -10.50 9.10
N LEU A 34 -34.96 -9.82 10.24
CA LEU A 34 -35.20 -10.39 11.55
C LEU A 34 -36.52 -9.86 12.15
N GLY A 35 -37.65 -10.38 11.67
CA GLY A 35 -38.99 -10.02 12.17
C GLY A 35 -39.42 -8.58 11.82
N LYS A 36 -39.01 -7.59 12.61
CA LYS A 36 -39.40 -6.17 12.45
C LYS A 36 -38.94 -5.59 11.11
N PRO A 37 -39.78 -4.84 10.37
CA PRO A 37 -39.38 -4.17 9.15
C PRO A 37 -38.18 -3.24 9.36
N GLY A 38 -37.13 -3.39 8.53
CA GLY A 38 -35.88 -2.63 8.64
C GLY A 38 -34.84 -3.22 9.59
N ARG A 39 -35.18 -4.21 10.42
CA ARG A 39 -34.22 -4.97 11.21
C ARG A 39 -33.58 -6.02 10.32
N THR A 40 -32.25 -5.96 10.20
CA THR A 40 -31.50 -6.86 9.31
C THR A 40 -30.21 -7.35 9.93
N LEU A 41 -29.84 -8.55 9.58
CA LEU A 41 -28.47 -9.06 9.73
C LEU A 41 -27.86 -9.24 8.35
N THR A 42 -26.70 -8.66 8.14
CA THR A 42 -25.96 -8.77 6.87
C THR A 42 -24.59 -9.37 7.14
N VAL A 43 -24.24 -10.36 6.35
CA VAL A 43 -22.91 -10.99 6.34
C VAL A 43 -22.32 -10.78 4.95
N ASP A 44 -21.18 -10.14 4.88
CA ASP A 44 -20.42 -9.94 3.65
C ASP A 44 -19.11 -10.71 3.74
N GLY A 45 -18.73 -11.36 2.67
CA GLY A 45 -17.44 -12.03 2.52
C GLY A 45 -16.78 -11.65 1.20
N PHE A 46 -15.49 -11.46 1.23
CA PHE A 46 -14.67 -11.22 0.04
C PHE A 46 -13.38 -12.00 0.15
N PHE A 47 -13.03 -12.70 -0.91
CA PHE A 47 -11.77 -13.41 -1.08
C PHE A 47 -11.08 -12.93 -2.34
N ASN A 48 -9.80 -12.64 -2.23
CA ASN A 48 -8.91 -12.35 -3.35
C ASN A 48 -7.67 -13.22 -3.22
N TYR A 49 -7.30 -13.90 -4.27
CA TYR A 49 -6.03 -14.59 -4.45
C TYR A 49 -5.30 -14.00 -5.64
N PHE A 50 -4.01 -13.81 -5.48
CA PHE A 50 -3.14 -13.32 -6.54
C PHE A 50 -1.83 -14.11 -6.50
N ASP A 51 -1.46 -14.68 -7.65
CA ASP A 51 -0.16 -15.34 -7.88
C ASP A 51 0.57 -14.60 -9.00
N SER A 52 1.84 -14.40 -8.86
CA SER A 52 2.66 -13.71 -9.85
C SER A 52 4.07 -14.27 -9.87
N GLN A 53 4.55 -14.54 -11.07
CA GLN A 53 5.95 -14.87 -11.34
C GLN A 53 6.57 -13.74 -12.15
N ASN A 54 7.55 -13.07 -11.58
CA ASN A 54 8.34 -12.05 -12.25
C ASN A 54 9.72 -12.60 -12.53
N LYS A 55 10.16 -12.53 -13.78
CA LYS A 55 11.52 -12.84 -14.23
C LYS A 55 12.08 -11.60 -14.90
N GLN A 56 13.27 -11.22 -14.55
CA GLN A 56 13.92 -10.03 -15.09
C GLN A 56 15.37 -10.36 -15.38
N ASN A 57 15.80 -10.06 -16.59
CA ASN A 57 17.20 -10.02 -16.97
C ASN A 57 17.62 -8.55 -16.98
N SER A 58 18.73 -8.23 -16.36
CA SER A 58 19.28 -6.87 -16.38
C SER A 58 20.78 -6.93 -16.60
N HIS A 59 21.30 -5.94 -17.30
CA HIS A 59 22.72 -5.66 -17.27
C HIS A 59 22.96 -4.19 -17.01
N THR A 60 23.94 -3.93 -16.21
CA THR A 60 24.38 -2.59 -15.86
C THR A 60 25.78 -2.40 -16.42
N ASN A 61 25.98 -1.36 -17.20
CA ASN A 61 27.27 -0.94 -17.70
C ASN A 61 27.65 0.33 -16.95
N ASP A 62 28.65 0.24 -16.10
CA ASP A 62 29.17 1.38 -15.34
C ASP A 62 30.42 1.91 -16.06
N PHE A 63 30.27 3.06 -16.68
CA PHE A 63 31.38 3.80 -17.28
C PHE A 63 31.91 4.79 -16.25
N GLY A 64 32.77 4.34 -15.33
CA GLY A 64 33.47 5.23 -14.41
C GLY A 64 34.34 6.20 -15.20
N ILE A 65 34.12 7.51 -15.05
CA ILE A 65 35.03 8.53 -15.60
C ILE A 65 36.07 8.82 -14.51
N TYR A 66 37.11 7.99 -14.47
CA TYR A 66 38.25 8.16 -13.53
C TYR A 66 39.34 9.07 -14.10
N GLU A 67 39.21 9.55 -15.36
CA GLU A 67 40.22 10.36 -16.04
C GLU A 67 40.58 11.67 -15.30
N ASP A 68 39.66 12.21 -14.49
CA ASP A 68 39.89 13.47 -13.75
C ASP A 68 40.43 13.27 -12.31
N TYR A 69 40.59 12.02 -11.84
CA TYR A 69 41.05 11.72 -10.50
C TYR A 69 42.09 10.59 -10.46
N PRO A 70 43.29 10.85 -10.98
CA PRO A 70 44.38 9.86 -11.00
C PRO A 70 44.86 9.45 -9.58
N ASP A 71 44.50 10.19 -8.55
CA ASP A 71 44.88 9.89 -7.16
C ASP A 71 44.03 8.76 -6.52
N LEU A 72 42.91 8.35 -7.18
CA LEU A 72 42.06 7.26 -6.67
C LEU A 72 42.51 5.87 -7.15
N ASP A 73 43.08 5.79 -8.33
CA ASP A 73 43.79 4.59 -8.85
C ASP A 73 44.85 5.04 -9.85
N PRO A 74 46.15 5.02 -9.46
CA PRO A 74 47.25 5.48 -10.31
C PRO A 74 47.55 4.60 -11.55
N ASP A 75 46.93 3.41 -11.67
CA ASP A 75 47.10 2.52 -12.81
C ASP A 75 45.84 1.66 -13.05
N PRO A 76 44.70 2.29 -13.43
CA PRO A 76 43.48 1.55 -13.70
C PRO A 76 43.66 0.68 -14.94
N ASP A 77 43.57 -0.62 -14.77
CA ASP A 77 43.47 -1.56 -15.91
C ASP A 77 42.23 -1.17 -16.74
N GLU A 78 42.30 -1.22 -18.08
CA GLU A 78 41.22 -0.93 -19.00
C GLU A 78 39.92 -1.74 -18.67
N ASN A 79 40.08 -2.88 -17.95
CA ASN A 79 38.98 -3.71 -17.42
C ASN A 79 38.34 -3.16 -16.14
N ASP A 80 39.01 -2.31 -15.35
CA ASP A 80 38.46 -1.70 -14.15
C ASP A 80 37.54 -0.51 -14.48
N LEU A 81 37.71 0.07 -15.68
CA LEU A 81 36.91 1.23 -16.16
C LEU A 81 35.51 0.85 -16.67
N LYS A 82 35.25 -0.46 -16.88
CA LYS A 82 33.98 -0.96 -17.39
C LYS A 82 33.52 -2.15 -16.58
N LYS A 83 32.68 -1.91 -15.58
CA LYS A 83 32.08 -3.01 -14.83
C LYS A 83 30.74 -3.38 -15.43
N LEU A 84 30.72 -4.40 -16.27
CA LEU A 84 29.52 -4.97 -16.83
C LEU A 84 28.98 -6.06 -15.89
N ILE A 85 27.79 -5.83 -15.33
CA ILE A 85 27.17 -6.74 -14.40
C ILE A 85 25.89 -7.29 -15.03
N TYR A 86 25.86 -8.60 -15.28
CA TYR A 86 24.66 -9.30 -15.73
C TYR A 86 23.97 -9.96 -14.56
N GLN A 87 22.65 -9.80 -14.48
CA GLN A 87 21.84 -10.38 -13.41
C GLN A 87 20.56 -10.98 -13.97
N ARG A 88 20.17 -12.10 -13.41
CA ARG A 88 18.85 -12.68 -13.60
C ARG A 88 18.10 -12.75 -12.28
N MET A 89 16.98 -12.07 -12.20
CA MET A 89 16.09 -12.07 -11.05
C MET A 89 14.88 -12.96 -11.32
N MET A 90 14.51 -13.77 -10.33
CA MET A 90 13.27 -14.53 -10.30
C MET A 90 12.55 -14.20 -8.99
N ASN A 91 11.30 -13.77 -9.10
CA ASN A 91 10.50 -13.37 -7.92
C ASN A 91 9.10 -13.96 -7.99
N PRO A 92 8.92 -15.26 -7.66
CA PRO A 92 7.59 -15.80 -7.42
C PRO A 92 7.01 -15.17 -6.16
N SER A 93 5.77 -14.71 -6.27
CA SER A 93 5.04 -14.11 -5.16
C SER A 93 3.58 -14.48 -5.20
N TYR A 94 3.00 -14.73 -4.07
CA TYR A 94 1.56 -14.89 -3.95
C TYR A 94 1.02 -14.15 -2.73
N ARG A 95 -0.22 -13.75 -2.84
CA ARG A 95 -0.95 -13.12 -1.76
C ARG A 95 -2.40 -13.55 -1.78
N TYR A 96 -3.00 -13.60 -0.60
CA TYR A 96 -4.43 -13.73 -0.49
C TYR A 96 -4.98 -12.81 0.58
N ARG A 97 -6.19 -12.37 0.34
CA ARG A 97 -6.93 -11.47 1.22
C ARG A 97 -8.31 -12.05 1.49
N LEU A 98 -8.64 -12.15 2.75
CA LEU A 98 -9.96 -12.49 3.23
C LEU A 98 -10.54 -11.27 3.96
N ASN A 99 -11.72 -10.83 3.58
CA ASN A 99 -12.46 -9.81 4.31
C ASN A 99 -13.81 -10.37 4.71
N GLY A 100 -14.20 -10.11 5.93
CA GLY A 100 -15.51 -10.45 6.46
C GLY A 100 -16.14 -9.24 7.13
N ARG A 101 -17.46 -9.09 6.96
CA ARG A 101 -18.24 -8.08 7.66
C ARG A 101 -19.53 -8.71 8.16
N LEU A 102 -19.84 -8.43 9.41
CA LEU A 102 -21.13 -8.74 10.04
C LEU A 102 -21.76 -7.42 10.48
N THR A 103 -22.98 -7.14 10.04
CA THR A 103 -23.68 -5.92 10.41
C THR A 103 -25.10 -6.25 10.87
N TYR A 104 -25.39 -5.90 12.11
CA TYR A 104 -26.74 -5.88 12.63
C TYR A 104 -27.30 -4.47 12.54
N THR A 105 -28.51 -4.32 12.00
CA THR A 105 -29.20 -3.03 11.86
C THR A 105 -30.54 -3.08 12.56
N GLU A 106 -30.80 -2.07 13.39
CA GLU A 106 -32.06 -1.86 14.12
C GLU A 106 -32.71 -0.55 13.72
N PRO A 107 -33.93 -0.54 13.19
CA PRO A 107 -34.68 0.69 12.96
C PRO A 107 -35.17 1.28 14.28
N VAL A 108 -34.73 2.50 14.60
CA VAL A 108 -35.10 3.24 15.79
C VAL A 108 -36.25 4.23 15.54
N SER A 109 -36.39 4.64 14.27
CA SER A 109 -37.54 5.48 13.83
C SER A 109 -37.85 5.20 12.35
N LYS A 110 -38.91 5.87 11.84
CA LYS A 110 -39.26 5.80 10.40
C LYS A 110 -38.11 6.23 9.49
N TYR A 111 -37.24 7.11 9.98
CA TYR A 111 -36.16 7.73 9.17
C TYR A 111 -34.77 7.40 9.65
N SER A 112 -34.65 6.71 10.79
CA SER A 112 -33.34 6.48 11.43
C SER A 112 -33.12 5.02 11.78
N GLN A 113 -31.91 4.58 11.62
CA GLN A 113 -31.45 3.23 11.98
C GLN A 113 -30.11 3.33 12.72
N VAL A 114 -29.93 2.48 13.69
CA VAL A 114 -28.63 2.24 14.32
C VAL A 114 -28.10 0.88 13.87
N SER A 115 -26.80 0.72 13.85
CA SER A 115 -26.16 -0.55 13.50
C SER A 115 -24.99 -0.84 14.43
N LEU A 116 -24.69 -2.12 14.56
CA LEU A 116 -23.44 -2.60 15.13
C LEU A 116 -22.73 -3.41 14.06
N GLY A 117 -21.52 -3.00 13.73
CA GLY A 117 -20.71 -3.63 12.68
C GLY A 117 -19.45 -4.25 13.25
N TYR A 118 -19.18 -5.49 12.88
CA TYR A 118 -17.89 -6.14 13.06
C TYR A 118 -17.26 -6.38 11.70
N ARG A 119 -15.98 -6.02 11.56
CA ARG A 119 -15.19 -6.22 10.33
C ARG A 119 -13.93 -6.96 10.66
N THR A 120 -13.55 -7.87 9.80
CA THR A 120 -12.26 -8.56 9.88
C THR A 120 -11.62 -8.58 8.51
N SER A 121 -10.30 -8.43 8.48
CA SER A 121 -9.49 -8.57 7.28
C SER A 121 -8.24 -9.38 7.62
N TYR A 122 -7.93 -10.33 6.78
CA TYR A 122 -6.68 -11.10 6.84
C TYR A 122 -6.00 -11.01 5.49
N ASN A 123 -4.78 -10.49 5.48
CA ASN A 123 -3.94 -10.41 4.29
C ASN A 123 -2.69 -11.25 4.55
N TYR A 124 -2.36 -12.13 3.63
CA TYR A 124 -1.11 -12.88 3.63
C TYR A 124 -0.38 -12.62 2.34
N GLN A 125 0.92 -12.46 2.43
CA GLN A 125 1.81 -12.28 1.29
C GLN A 125 3.11 -13.05 1.52
N GLN A 126 3.57 -13.70 0.46
CA GLN A 126 4.89 -14.32 0.41
C GLN A 126 5.57 -13.94 -0.88
N SER A 127 6.87 -13.68 -0.80
CA SER A 127 7.75 -13.39 -1.94
C SER A 127 9.08 -14.10 -1.73
N ASP A 128 9.64 -14.69 -2.80
CA ASP A 128 10.93 -15.37 -2.79
C ASP A 128 11.78 -14.86 -3.95
N LYS A 129 12.33 -13.64 -3.77
CA LYS A 129 13.22 -13.03 -4.74
C LYS A 129 14.58 -13.73 -4.73
N LYS A 130 14.97 -14.31 -5.84
CA LYS A 130 16.28 -14.90 -6.12
C LYS A 130 16.97 -14.13 -7.22
N THR A 131 18.12 -13.57 -6.94
CA THR A 131 18.94 -12.86 -7.91
C THR A 131 20.22 -13.62 -8.10
N TYR A 132 20.58 -13.87 -9.36
CA TYR A 132 21.77 -14.58 -9.76
C TYR A 132 22.68 -13.61 -10.51
N ARG A 133 23.97 -13.67 -10.24
CA ARG A 133 24.98 -13.04 -11.10
C ARG A 133 25.31 -14.02 -12.21
N THR A 134 25.12 -13.59 -13.44
CA THR A 134 25.22 -14.45 -14.64
C THR A 134 26.25 -13.91 -15.61
N GLY A 135 26.51 -14.67 -16.67
CA GLY A 135 27.13 -14.14 -17.88
C GLY A 135 26.11 -13.45 -18.79
N GLU A 136 26.57 -13.08 -19.98
CA GLU A 136 25.80 -12.38 -21.01
C GLU A 136 24.59 -13.19 -21.52
N ASP A 137 24.66 -14.52 -21.41
CA ASP A 137 23.58 -15.45 -21.80
C ASP A 137 22.48 -15.57 -20.76
N TYR A 138 22.65 -14.95 -19.58
CA TYR A 138 21.74 -15.06 -18.42
C TYR A 138 21.45 -16.50 -17.99
N ASP A 139 22.33 -17.46 -18.27
CA ASP A 139 22.16 -18.84 -17.80
C ASP A 139 22.43 -18.93 -16.29
N ILE A 140 21.51 -19.62 -15.59
CA ILE A 140 21.57 -19.84 -14.14
C ILE A 140 21.91 -21.29 -13.78
N THR A 141 22.22 -22.13 -14.78
CA THR A 141 22.51 -23.56 -14.57
C THR A 141 23.73 -23.73 -13.67
N GLY A 142 23.55 -24.38 -12.54
CA GLY A 142 24.61 -24.59 -11.55
C GLY A 142 24.98 -23.39 -10.69
N LEU A 143 24.35 -22.23 -10.88
CA LEU A 143 24.57 -21.05 -10.08
C LEU A 143 23.73 -21.06 -8.79
N LEU A 144 24.32 -20.55 -7.72
CA LEU A 144 23.58 -20.26 -6.49
C LEU A 144 23.08 -18.79 -6.50
N PRO A 145 21.90 -18.52 -5.90
CA PRO A 145 21.43 -17.15 -5.75
C PRO A 145 22.41 -16.33 -4.93
N ASP A 146 22.67 -15.11 -5.35
CA ASP A 146 23.48 -14.15 -4.57
C ASP A 146 22.75 -13.83 -3.26
N PRO A 147 23.33 -14.13 -2.09
CA PRO A 147 22.65 -13.95 -0.80
C PRO A 147 22.39 -12.48 -0.44
N LEU A 148 23.18 -11.54 -0.97
CA LEU A 148 23.02 -10.10 -0.73
C LEU A 148 21.92 -9.50 -1.58
N LEU A 149 21.70 -10.02 -2.79
CA LEU A 149 20.72 -9.53 -3.75
C LEU A 149 19.40 -10.30 -3.70
N SER A 150 19.35 -11.40 -2.93
CA SER A 150 18.18 -12.27 -2.82
C SER A 150 17.50 -12.08 -1.48
N ASN A 151 16.18 -11.97 -1.50
CA ASN A 151 15.38 -11.81 -0.29
C ASN A 151 14.11 -12.65 -0.36
N ALA A 152 13.79 -13.36 0.70
CA ALA A 152 12.55 -14.10 0.82
C ALA A 152 11.85 -13.70 2.12
N TYR A 153 10.58 -13.35 2.02
CA TYR A 153 9.78 -12.97 3.18
C TYR A 153 8.36 -13.49 3.09
N LYS A 154 7.75 -13.68 4.23
CA LYS A 154 6.32 -13.89 4.39
C LYS A 154 5.77 -12.91 5.41
N SER A 155 4.55 -12.45 5.19
CA SER A 155 3.87 -11.55 6.11
C SER A 155 2.39 -11.85 6.20
N SER A 156 1.84 -11.66 7.35
CA SER A 156 0.40 -11.67 7.59
C SER A 156 -0.03 -10.40 8.31
N TYR A 157 -1.14 -9.86 7.88
CA TYR A 157 -1.73 -8.68 8.46
C TYR A 157 -3.21 -8.94 8.77
N THR A 158 -3.56 -8.88 10.04
CA THR A 158 -4.92 -9.12 10.53
C THR A 158 -5.50 -7.85 11.12
N VAL A 159 -6.73 -7.54 10.77
CA VAL A 159 -7.48 -6.40 11.30
C VAL A 159 -8.81 -6.88 11.85
N HIS A 160 -9.15 -6.44 13.05
CA HIS A 160 -10.47 -6.59 13.64
C HIS A 160 -10.99 -5.21 14.00
N SER A 161 -12.23 -4.91 13.61
CA SER A 161 -12.86 -3.63 13.89
C SER A 161 -14.30 -3.87 14.37
N LEU A 162 -14.66 -3.21 15.45
CA LEU A 162 -16.01 -3.27 16.01
C LEU A 162 -16.49 -1.86 16.29
N GLY A 163 -17.74 -1.57 15.95
CA GLY A 163 -18.24 -0.24 16.23
C GLY A 163 -19.68 0.01 15.80
N PRO A 164 -20.28 1.07 16.37
CA PRO A 164 -21.63 1.52 16.04
C PRO A 164 -21.69 2.27 14.73
N GLY A 165 -22.87 2.23 14.14
CA GLY A 165 -23.25 3.06 12.99
C GLY A 165 -24.62 3.70 13.20
N PHE A 166 -24.84 4.82 12.53
CA PHE A 166 -26.11 5.54 12.48
C PHE A 166 -26.41 5.92 11.03
N ASN A 167 -27.63 5.67 10.61
CA ASN A 167 -28.13 6.06 9.29
C ASN A 167 -29.43 6.86 9.45
N TYR A 168 -29.52 7.95 8.73
CA TYR A 168 -30.71 8.80 8.64
C TYR A 168 -31.05 9.03 7.16
N SER A 169 -32.32 8.86 6.82
CA SER A 169 -32.81 9.14 5.47
C SER A 169 -34.24 9.66 5.55
N LYS A 170 -34.43 10.92 5.19
CA LYS A 170 -35.74 11.55 5.08
C LYS A 170 -35.76 12.45 3.85
N ASP A 171 -36.76 12.26 3.00
CA ASP A 171 -36.89 12.96 1.73
C ASP A 171 -35.62 12.82 0.87
N ARG A 172 -34.95 13.93 0.58
CA ARG A 172 -33.69 13.96 -0.14
C ARG A 172 -32.45 14.10 0.78
N ASN A 173 -32.67 14.13 2.09
CA ASN A 173 -31.58 14.27 3.05
C ASN A 173 -31.16 12.90 3.55
N THR A 174 -29.87 12.64 3.46
CA THR A 174 -29.28 11.40 3.94
C THR A 174 -28.04 11.70 4.77
N PHE A 175 -27.86 10.93 5.83
CA PHE A 175 -26.66 10.97 6.65
C PHE A 175 -26.33 9.57 7.13
N ALA A 176 -25.08 9.17 7.00
CA ALA A 176 -24.58 7.94 7.58
C ALA A 176 -23.26 8.21 8.31
N ALA A 177 -23.12 7.65 9.49
CA ALA A 177 -21.92 7.73 10.29
C ALA A 177 -21.59 6.35 10.88
N ASN A 178 -20.33 5.97 10.85
CA ASN A 178 -19.81 4.77 11.48
C ASN A 178 -18.52 5.12 12.21
N VAL A 179 -18.34 4.59 13.40
CA VAL A 179 -17.11 4.72 14.19
C VAL A 179 -16.70 3.32 14.62
N TYR A 180 -15.44 2.97 14.40
CA TYR A 180 -14.92 1.64 14.70
C TYR A 180 -13.67 1.75 15.57
N TYR A 181 -13.63 0.99 16.64
CA TYR A 181 -12.39 0.62 17.29
C TYR A 181 -11.74 -0.48 16.49
N GLN A 182 -10.50 -0.28 16.08
CA GLN A 182 -9.73 -1.18 15.24
C GLN A 182 -8.49 -1.67 15.97
N ARG A 183 -8.31 -2.96 16.00
CA ARG A 183 -7.05 -3.62 16.37
C ARG A 183 -6.46 -4.29 15.15
N SER A 184 -5.22 -3.95 14.84
CA SER A 184 -4.46 -4.56 13.76
C SER A 184 -3.20 -5.23 14.30
N SER A 185 -2.82 -6.36 13.70
CA SER A 185 -1.59 -7.08 14.01
C SER A 185 -0.87 -7.45 12.73
N LEU A 186 0.41 -7.14 12.69
CA LEU A 186 1.35 -7.51 11.65
C LEU A 186 2.29 -8.58 12.20
N SER A 187 2.47 -9.66 11.45
CA SER A 187 3.52 -10.65 11.67
C SER A 187 4.28 -10.86 10.37
N GLY A 188 5.59 -10.79 10.43
CA GLY A 188 6.48 -10.99 9.28
C GLY A 188 7.70 -11.80 9.65
N GLU A 189 8.23 -12.54 8.69
CA GLU A 189 9.45 -13.32 8.82
C GLU A 189 10.29 -13.17 7.56
N VAL A 190 11.57 -12.90 7.73
CA VAL A 190 12.58 -12.94 6.66
C VAL A 190 13.25 -14.30 6.69
N ILE A 191 13.17 -15.03 5.58
CA ILE A 191 13.53 -16.44 5.52
C ILE A 191 15.04 -16.64 5.27
N ARG A 192 15.74 -15.69 4.63
CA ARG A 192 17.12 -15.93 4.15
C ARG A 192 18.26 -15.34 4.95
N THR A 193 18.06 -14.23 5.65
CA THR A 193 19.14 -13.50 6.33
C THR A 193 19.18 -13.71 7.85
N GLY A 194 18.73 -14.88 8.32
CA GLY A 194 18.51 -15.14 9.74
C GLY A 194 17.08 -14.73 10.11
N SER A 195 16.27 -15.70 10.47
CA SER A 195 14.82 -15.52 10.71
C SER A 195 14.57 -14.52 11.83
N GLU A 196 14.45 -13.26 11.48
CA GLU A 196 13.94 -12.24 12.39
C GLU A 196 12.42 -12.20 12.27
N GLU A 197 11.73 -12.58 13.33
CA GLU A 197 10.28 -12.49 13.40
C GLU A 197 9.88 -11.10 13.89
N ILE A 198 9.15 -10.38 13.04
CA ILE A 198 8.61 -9.06 13.35
C ILE A 198 7.14 -9.22 13.75
N LYS A 199 6.78 -8.74 14.96
CA LYS A 199 5.40 -8.73 15.45
C LYS A 199 5.05 -7.36 15.97
N HIS A 200 4.04 -6.74 15.38
CA HIS A 200 3.51 -5.46 15.84
C HIS A 200 1.98 -5.52 15.96
N ALA A 201 1.46 -4.84 16.97
CA ALA A 201 0.03 -4.67 17.15
C ALA A 201 -0.30 -3.20 17.40
N TYR A 202 -1.34 -2.70 16.75
CA TYR A 202 -1.76 -1.31 16.80
C TYR A 202 -3.25 -1.20 17.09
N ASN A 203 -3.63 -0.14 17.80
CA ASN A 203 -5.03 0.15 18.09
C ASN A 203 -5.36 1.56 17.60
N ASN A 204 -6.45 1.70 16.87
CA ASN A 204 -6.88 2.96 16.28
C ASN A 204 -8.40 3.09 16.35
N VAL A 205 -8.89 4.32 16.26
CA VAL A 205 -10.31 4.58 16.07
C VAL A 205 -10.49 5.12 14.65
N THR A 206 -11.22 4.39 13.82
CA THR A 206 -11.52 4.82 12.45
C THR A 206 -12.97 5.25 12.33
N TYR A 207 -13.23 6.22 11.48
CA TYR A 207 -14.58 6.71 11.24
C TYR A 207 -14.83 6.95 9.76
N PHE A 208 -16.10 6.88 9.41
CA PHE A 208 -16.62 7.15 8.09
C PHE A 208 -17.96 7.85 8.23
N MET A 209 -18.08 9.03 7.64
CA MET A 209 -19.33 9.81 7.64
C MET A 209 -19.58 10.32 6.23
N VAL A 210 -20.82 10.21 5.81
CA VAL A 210 -21.30 10.77 4.54
C VAL A 210 -22.66 11.41 4.76
N GLY A 211 -22.83 12.58 4.17
CA GLY A 211 -24.10 13.29 4.25
C GLY A 211 -24.43 14.01 2.96
N GLN A 212 -25.71 14.03 2.63
CA GLN A 212 -26.29 14.90 1.61
C GLN A 212 -27.45 15.65 2.24
N PHE A 213 -27.39 16.97 2.22
CA PHE A 213 -28.37 17.87 2.80
C PHE A 213 -28.87 18.80 1.70
N ASN A 214 -30.16 18.70 1.39
CA ASN A 214 -30.82 19.61 0.49
C ASN A 214 -31.40 20.73 1.36
N LEU A 215 -30.67 21.85 1.46
CA LEU A 215 -31.01 22.97 2.31
C LEU A 215 -32.30 23.64 1.82
N ASN A 216 -32.49 23.65 0.50
CA ASN A 216 -33.73 24.05 -0.18
C ASN A 216 -33.73 23.44 -1.60
N ARG A 217 -34.66 23.94 -2.48
CA ARG A 217 -34.79 23.40 -3.86
C ARG A 217 -33.57 23.64 -4.73
N GLU A 218 -32.79 24.68 -4.47
CA GLU A 218 -31.65 25.10 -5.26
C GLU A 218 -30.29 24.72 -4.62
N ASN A 219 -30.26 24.48 -3.31
CA ASN A 219 -29.02 24.37 -2.54
C ASN A 219 -28.84 22.96 -1.97
N THR A 220 -27.76 22.32 -2.35
CA THR A 220 -27.39 20.99 -1.85
C THR A 220 -25.96 21.04 -1.29
N LEU A 221 -25.79 20.54 -0.07
CA LEU A 221 -24.50 20.31 0.56
C LEU A 221 -24.27 18.81 0.66
N ARG A 222 -23.13 18.34 0.11
CA ARG A 222 -22.62 16.98 0.31
C ARG A 222 -21.37 17.05 1.13
N MET A 223 -21.24 16.16 2.09
CA MET A 223 -20.04 16.04 2.92
C MET A 223 -19.61 14.59 3.02
N PHE A 224 -18.32 14.41 3.06
CA PHE A 224 -17.66 13.13 3.21
C PHE A 224 -16.48 13.31 4.17
N LEU A 225 -16.46 12.54 5.23
CA LEU A 225 -15.39 12.53 6.21
C LEU A 225 -15.00 11.08 6.49
N ARG A 226 -13.72 10.77 6.36
CA ARG A 226 -13.21 9.45 6.71
C ARG A 226 -11.85 9.53 7.37
N SER A 227 -11.54 8.53 8.17
CA SER A 227 -10.18 8.21 8.57
C SER A 227 -9.83 6.79 8.17
N TYR A 228 -8.54 6.56 7.95
CA TYR A 228 -7.99 5.25 7.66
C TYR A 228 -6.54 5.17 8.14
N THR A 229 -6.07 3.95 8.33
CA THR A 229 -4.68 3.67 8.70
C THR A 229 -4.00 2.94 7.56
N ASP A 230 -2.77 3.35 7.26
CA ASP A 230 -1.88 2.66 6.33
C ASP A 230 -0.70 2.08 7.11
N ASN A 231 -0.50 0.78 6.98
CA ASN A 231 0.46 0.08 7.82
C ASN A 231 1.80 -0.01 7.10
N PRO A 232 2.91 0.04 7.86
CA PRO A 232 4.22 -0.20 7.27
C PRO A 232 4.28 -1.62 6.68
N GLU A 233 4.95 -1.75 5.56
CA GLU A 233 5.28 -3.04 4.99
C GLU A 233 6.35 -3.74 5.83
N VAL A 234 6.41 -5.08 5.76
CA VAL A 234 7.41 -5.87 6.49
C VAL A 234 8.82 -5.43 6.14
N THR A 235 9.09 -5.17 4.86
CA THR A 235 10.38 -4.68 4.37
C THR A 235 10.79 -3.34 4.98
N GLN A 236 9.82 -2.46 5.25
CA GLN A 236 10.06 -1.16 5.90
C GLN A 236 10.37 -1.29 7.41
N LEU A 237 9.94 -2.39 8.03
CA LEU A 237 10.20 -2.68 9.45
C LEU A 237 11.50 -3.47 9.68
N GLN A 238 12.08 -4.04 8.63
CA GLN A 238 13.29 -4.84 8.74
C GLN A 238 14.52 -3.98 9.00
N ASN A 239 15.21 -4.23 10.12
CA ASN A 239 16.47 -3.56 10.47
C ASN A 239 17.67 -4.18 9.73
N VAL A 240 17.48 -4.62 8.50
CA VAL A 240 18.50 -5.24 7.64
C VAL A 240 18.74 -4.34 6.44
N TYR A 241 19.99 -4.27 6.00
CA TYR A 241 20.35 -3.56 4.78
C TYR A 241 19.90 -4.35 3.56
N ASP A 242 19.08 -3.74 2.71
CA ASP A 242 18.79 -4.24 1.37
C ASP A 242 19.77 -3.57 0.39
N VAL A 243 20.65 -4.38 -0.17
CA VAL A 243 21.68 -3.98 -1.14
C VAL A 243 21.33 -4.52 -2.55
N SER A 244 20.07 -4.86 -2.78
CA SER A 244 19.61 -5.39 -4.06
C SER A 244 19.64 -4.36 -5.20
N ASP A 245 19.70 -3.09 -4.84
CA ASP A 245 20.00 -1.99 -5.76
C ASP A 245 21.42 -1.49 -5.44
N ALA A 246 22.32 -1.58 -6.42
CA ALA A 246 23.71 -1.17 -6.25
C ALA A 246 23.89 0.33 -5.96
N GLN A 247 22.89 1.15 -6.36
CA GLN A 247 22.91 2.61 -6.17
C GLN A 247 22.26 3.06 -4.88
N TYR A 248 21.33 2.27 -4.34
CA TYR A 248 20.55 2.63 -3.17
C TYR A 248 20.53 1.50 -2.14
N ILE A 249 21.31 1.68 -1.09
CA ILE A 249 21.24 0.79 0.08
C ILE A 249 20.09 1.27 0.95
N THR A 250 19.08 0.42 1.11
CA THR A 250 17.93 0.73 1.96
C THR A 250 17.97 -0.05 3.26
N ARG A 251 17.41 0.52 4.32
CA ARG A 251 17.26 -0.10 5.62
C ARG A 251 15.91 0.29 6.20
N GLY A 252 15.17 -0.69 6.69
CA GLY A 252 13.92 -0.44 7.37
C GLY A 252 14.10 0.11 8.80
N ASN A 253 13.01 0.58 9.37
CA ASN A 253 12.94 1.06 10.73
C ASN A 253 11.88 0.25 11.51
N PRO A 254 12.28 -0.57 12.50
CA PRO A 254 11.33 -1.39 13.27
C PRO A 254 10.37 -0.58 14.15
N ASP A 255 10.67 0.70 14.42
CA ASP A 255 9.82 1.56 15.25
C ASP A 255 8.72 2.27 14.47
N LEU A 256 8.56 2.01 13.18
CA LEU A 256 7.50 2.60 12.37
C LEU A 256 6.11 2.25 12.91
N ARG A 257 5.26 3.25 12.94
CA ARG A 257 3.83 3.13 13.26
C ARG A 257 2.99 3.26 11.99
N PRO A 258 1.76 2.72 11.98
CA PRO A 258 0.84 2.99 10.89
C PRO A 258 0.61 4.48 10.73
N SER A 259 0.65 4.96 9.52
CA SER A 259 0.19 6.31 9.23
C SER A 259 -1.33 6.39 9.46
N TYR A 260 -1.80 7.51 9.98
CA TYR A 260 -3.21 7.73 10.26
C TYR A 260 -3.70 8.98 9.56
N SER A 261 -4.54 8.76 8.55
CA SER A 261 -5.02 9.82 7.66
C SER A 261 -6.48 10.18 7.95
N HIS A 262 -6.76 11.46 7.85
CA HIS A 262 -8.09 12.05 7.94
C HIS A 262 -8.37 12.83 6.66
N ASN A 263 -9.51 12.57 6.04
CA ASN A 263 -9.89 13.20 4.78
C ASN A 263 -11.30 13.78 4.92
N LEU A 264 -11.43 15.09 4.69
CA LEU A 264 -12.69 15.82 4.61
C LEU A 264 -12.90 16.33 3.20
N SER A 265 -14.05 16.04 2.62
CA SER A 265 -14.48 16.59 1.33
C SER A 265 -15.89 17.15 1.49
N MET A 266 -16.09 18.40 1.05
CA MET A 266 -17.37 19.08 1.06
C MET A 266 -17.67 19.65 -0.31
N HIS A 267 -18.89 19.46 -0.79
CA HIS A 267 -19.36 19.96 -2.09
C HIS A 267 -20.67 20.70 -1.83
N TYR A 268 -20.66 21.99 -2.09
CA TYR A 268 -21.85 22.82 -2.11
C TYR A 268 -22.24 23.12 -3.55
N VAL A 269 -23.50 22.92 -3.86
CA VAL A 269 -24.06 23.20 -5.19
C VAL A 269 -25.28 24.10 -4.99
N ASN A 270 -25.27 25.27 -5.66
CA ASN A 270 -26.46 26.12 -5.88
C ASN A 270 -26.81 26.01 -7.35
N SER A 271 -28.00 25.50 -7.66
CA SER A 271 -28.49 25.37 -9.03
C SER A 271 -29.90 25.91 -9.15
N ASN A 272 -30.07 26.95 -9.99
CA ASN A 272 -31.34 27.55 -10.32
C ASN A 272 -31.63 27.35 -11.81
N ALA A 273 -32.50 26.40 -12.11
CA ALA A 273 -32.83 26.03 -13.48
C ALA A 273 -33.59 27.12 -14.22
N GLU A 274 -34.44 27.91 -13.52
CA GLU A 274 -35.25 29.01 -14.10
C GLU A 274 -34.35 30.14 -14.58
N LYS A 275 -33.24 30.39 -13.85
CA LYS A 275 -32.27 31.43 -14.18
C LYS A 275 -31.08 30.90 -14.98
N GLY A 276 -31.07 29.60 -15.33
CA GLY A 276 -30.01 28.97 -16.09
C GLY A 276 -28.61 29.07 -15.46
N ARG A 277 -28.54 29.14 -14.11
CA ARG A 277 -27.26 29.30 -13.41
C ARG A 277 -26.98 28.19 -12.44
N THR A 278 -25.69 27.79 -12.39
CA THR A 278 -25.18 26.83 -11.40
C THR A 278 -23.87 27.37 -10.81
N PHE A 279 -23.76 27.30 -9.49
CA PHE A 279 -22.56 27.59 -8.74
C PHE A 279 -22.14 26.35 -7.96
N MET A 280 -20.87 25.98 -8.02
CA MET A 280 -20.29 24.86 -7.28
C MET A 280 -19.11 25.35 -6.45
N LEU A 281 -19.06 24.94 -5.18
CA LEU A 281 -17.90 25.13 -4.30
C LEU A 281 -17.47 23.77 -3.78
N MET A 282 -16.18 23.46 -3.97
CA MET A 282 -15.56 22.24 -3.46
C MET A 282 -14.49 22.60 -2.43
N PHE A 283 -14.54 21.95 -1.29
CA PHE A 283 -13.51 22.05 -0.26
C PHE A 283 -12.97 20.65 0.04
N ARG A 284 -11.65 20.51 0.09
CA ARG A 284 -10.96 19.28 0.48
C ARG A 284 -9.87 19.61 1.48
N ALA A 285 -9.81 18.84 2.56
CA ALA A 285 -8.71 18.87 3.52
C ALA A 285 -8.27 17.45 3.82
N GLU A 286 -6.97 17.25 3.91
CA GLU A 286 -6.36 15.98 4.29
C GLU A 286 -5.21 16.24 5.26
N THR A 287 -5.11 15.41 6.28
CA THR A 287 -3.99 15.39 7.21
C THR A 287 -3.59 13.96 7.51
N THR A 288 -2.30 13.71 7.59
CA THR A 288 -1.74 12.40 7.91
C THR A 288 -0.75 12.54 9.06
N GLN A 289 -0.96 11.77 10.10
CA GLN A 289 -0.05 11.60 11.24
C GLN A 289 0.83 10.38 10.98
N ASP A 290 2.06 10.37 11.50
CA ASP A 290 3.03 9.29 11.35
C ASP A 290 3.25 8.88 9.89
N TYR A 291 3.39 9.88 9.00
CA TYR A 291 3.58 9.64 7.56
C TYR A 291 4.90 8.90 7.31
N ILE A 292 4.79 7.74 6.64
CA ILE A 292 5.94 6.88 6.33
C ILE A 292 6.57 7.36 5.01
N THR A 293 7.85 7.72 5.08
CA THR A 293 8.62 8.15 3.90
C THR A 293 10.07 7.67 4.00
N THR A 294 10.77 7.72 2.87
CA THR A 294 12.19 7.38 2.80
C THR A 294 13.04 8.61 3.03
N SER A 295 14.09 8.50 3.84
CA SER A 295 15.12 9.51 4.02
C SER A 295 16.40 9.05 3.35
N THR A 296 16.91 9.81 2.39
CA THR A 296 18.17 9.51 1.71
C THR A 296 19.30 10.30 2.31
N ARG A 297 20.41 9.64 2.61
CA ARG A 297 21.66 10.25 3.07
C ARG A 297 22.75 9.97 2.03
N TYR A 298 23.41 11.01 1.60
CA TYR A 298 24.60 10.92 0.77
C TYR A 298 25.84 10.87 1.67
N ARG A 299 26.78 10.03 1.34
CA ARG A 299 28.14 10.04 1.90
C ARG A 299 29.11 10.55 0.88
#